data_9ab53eae5dddeb73d85f47b0a57140c8
#
_entry.id   9ab53eae5dddeb73d85f47b0a57140c8
#
_cell.length_a   1.000
_cell.length_b   1.000
_cell.length_c   1.000
_cell.angle_alpha   90.00
_cell.angle_beta   90.00
_cell.angle_gamma   90.00
#
_symmetry.space_group_name_H-M   'P 1'
#
loop_
_entity.id
_entity.type
_entity.pdbx_description
1 polymer ?
#
loop_
_entity_poly.entity_id
_entity_poly.type
_entity_poly.pdbx_seq_one_letter_code
_entity_poly.pdbx_strand_id
1 'polypeptide(L)'
;MSKQLKGVGGWLIVLVLMIAGLSYLGEKLQTQNNYSYKELEEDLENHRVAEAVIHQNQQTPTGQLIAVLMNGRSKDMYIDDVKEVRQMLEDANVSYQMTDVPKESKLLSVGVPIASLGVMVILLFMLMGRNAGSGGGGSKMMNFGKSRAQLTQPSGKRFTFRDVAGLQEEKEDLKEIVDFLKSPDKYNKVGARIPKGVLLVGPPGTGKTLMAKAVAGEAGVPFFSISGSDFVEMFVGVGASRVRDLFEEGKRHSPCIIFIDEIDAVARRRGTGMGGGHDEREQTLNQLLVEMDGFGVNEGIIVMAATNRVDILDPAILRPGRFDRTIAVGAPDVRGREEILKVHAKGKPLGDDVDLAQIAQTTAGFTGAELENLLNEAAILAAKEDRQFLCQKDIQKAFIKVGIGTEKHSRVISEKEKKITAYHEAGHAILFHVLEKMDPVYTISIIPTGAGAAGYTMPLPNRDEMFNTRGKMLENIEVCLGGRIAEELIFDDITTGASEDIRRATGIAKAMVTKYGMSANMGMVTYGDEQDEVFIGRDLAHSRGFSETTAAAIDREVKEIIDECYVKAKASIQAHSYVLEHCAQLLLEKEKIGRTEFEKLFEEEKNAAASGGIVQNSEEKK
;
A
#
# COMPACT_ATOMS: atom_id res chain seq x y z
N MET A 1 27.73 24.61 -0.88
CA MET A 1 28.59 23.60 -1.55
C MET A 1 29.91 23.52 -0.81
N SER A 2 30.13 22.39 -0.09
CA SER A 2 31.24 22.24 0.85
C SER A 2 32.59 22.08 0.13
N LYS A 3 33.66 22.55 0.78
CA LYS A 3 35.07 22.46 0.33
C LYS A 3 35.55 21.03 0.00
N GLN A 4 34.80 20.01 0.37
CA GLN A 4 35.13 18.59 0.13
C GLN A 4 34.86 18.09 -1.29
N LEU A 5 33.90 18.71 -2.01
CA LEU A 5 33.66 18.36 -3.43
C LEU A 5 34.76 18.88 -4.38
N LYS A 6 35.55 19.89 -3.97
CA LYS A 6 36.63 20.44 -4.80
C LYS A 6 37.86 19.50 -4.93
N GLY A 7 38.06 18.56 -4.00
CA GLY A 7 39.20 17.64 -4.03
C GLY A 7 38.98 16.44 -4.96
N VAL A 8 37.84 15.75 -4.84
CA VAL A 8 37.55 14.54 -5.62
C VAL A 8 37.15 14.86 -7.04
N GLY A 9 36.36 15.92 -7.24
CA GLY A 9 35.98 16.40 -8.57
C GLY A 9 37.17 16.85 -9.42
N GLY A 10 38.18 17.48 -8.81
CA GLY A 10 39.41 17.90 -9.49
C GLY A 10 40.22 16.71 -10.01
N TRP A 11 40.37 15.65 -9.24
CA TRP A 11 41.09 14.43 -9.64
C TRP A 11 40.34 13.59 -10.68
N LEU A 12 39.02 13.55 -10.61
CA LEU A 12 38.17 12.93 -11.66
C LEU A 12 38.31 13.68 -12.99
N ILE A 13 38.36 15.00 -12.98
CA ILE A 13 38.58 15.81 -14.18
C ILE A 13 39.97 15.56 -14.76
N VAL A 14 41.03 15.45 -13.93
CA VAL A 14 42.38 15.15 -14.38
C VAL A 14 42.46 13.73 -14.98
N LEU A 15 41.77 12.74 -14.39
CA LEU A 15 41.72 11.36 -14.91
C LEU A 15 40.97 11.31 -16.27
N VAL A 16 39.86 12.00 -16.39
CA VAL A 16 39.10 12.09 -17.66
C VAL A 16 39.91 12.81 -18.73
N LEU A 17 40.63 13.90 -18.39
CA LEU A 17 41.52 14.61 -19.32
C LEU A 17 42.73 13.77 -19.73
N MET A 18 43.26 12.93 -18.82
CA MET A 18 44.34 12.03 -19.15
C MET A 18 43.91 10.91 -20.08
N ILE A 19 42.74 10.31 -19.83
CA ILE A 19 42.15 9.29 -20.72
C ILE A 19 41.80 9.89 -22.07
N ALA A 20 41.17 11.08 -22.10
CA ALA A 20 40.87 11.81 -23.33
C ALA A 20 42.14 12.21 -24.11
N GLY A 21 43.20 12.61 -23.40
CA GLY A 21 44.51 12.93 -23.99
C GLY A 21 45.19 11.71 -24.61
N LEU A 22 45.14 10.56 -23.94
CA LEU A 22 45.68 9.30 -24.48
C LEU A 22 44.87 8.79 -25.68
N SER A 23 43.53 8.93 -25.65
CA SER A 23 42.67 8.59 -26.79
C SER A 23 42.95 9.51 -27.99
N TYR A 24 43.10 10.81 -27.75
CA TYR A 24 43.39 11.80 -28.81
C TYR A 24 44.79 11.61 -29.43
N LEU A 25 45.81 11.22 -28.63
CA LEU A 25 47.12 10.86 -29.14
C LEU A 25 47.08 9.56 -29.98
N GLY A 26 46.30 8.55 -29.55
CA GLY A 26 46.08 7.33 -30.30
C GLY A 26 45.43 7.53 -31.66
N GLU A 27 44.44 8.43 -31.73
CA GLU A 27 43.72 8.74 -32.96
C GLU A 27 44.58 9.58 -33.96
N LYS A 28 45.48 10.41 -33.47
CA LYS A 28 46.37 11.26 -34.30
C LYS A 28 47.56 10.50 -34.92
N LEU A 29 47.84 9.29 -34.42
CA LEU A 29 48.88 8.41 -34.96
C LEU A 29 48.37 7.50 -36.08
N GLN A 30 47.08 7.44 -36.32
CA GLN A 30 46.47 6.73 -37.45
C GLN A 30 46.14 7.76 -38.56
N THR A 31 47.16 8.12 -39.35
CA THR A 31 46.88 8.74 -40.65
C THR A 31 46.33 7.67 -41.59
N GLN A 32 45.02 7.72 -41.82
CA GLN A 32 44.36 6.88 -42.82
C GLN A 32 44.77 7.35 -44.23
N ASN A 33 45.77 6.70 -44.80
CA ASN A 33 45.95 6.64 -46.23
C ASN A 33 45.22 5.36 -46.71
N ASN A 34 44.00 5.48 -47.11
CA ASN A 34 43.24 4.36 -47.66
C ASN A 34 43.82 3.96 -49.01
N TYR A 35 44.62 2.86 -49.03
CA TYR A 35 45.10 2.20 -50.23
C TYR A 35 44.31 0.94 -50.48
N SER A 36 43.77 0.76 -51.70
CA SER A 36 42.96 -0.41 -52.03
C SER A 36 43.76 -1.40 -52.87
N TYR A 37 43.34 -2.70 -52.89
CA TYR A 37 43.94 -3.72 -53.72
C TYR A 37 43.95 -3.34 -55.18
N LYS A 38 42.89 -2.72 -55.72
CA LYS A 38 42.76 -2.27 -57.08
C LYS A 38 43.75 -1.15 -57.42
N GLU A 39 43.99 -0.24 -56.47
CA GLU A 39 45.01 0.82 -56.63
C GLU A 39 46.42 0.25 -56.57
N LEU A 40 46.66 -0.78 -55.79
CA LEU A 40 47.94 -1.49 -55.72
C LEU A 40 48.22 -2.18 -57.05
N GLU A 41 47.26 -2.88 -57.64
CA GLU A 41 47.35 -3.54 -58.92
C GLU A 41 47.66 -2.56 -60.06
N GLU A 42 46.91 -1.42 -60.11
CA GLU A 42 47.19 -0.37 -61.08
C GLU A 42 48.56 0.32 -60.91
N ASP A 43 49.05 0.51 -59.65
CA ASP A 43 50.35 1.08 -59.39
C ASP A 43 51.50 0.07 -59.69
N LEU A 44 51.28 -1.25 -59.59
CA LEU A 44 52.22 -2.31 -59.97
C LEU A 44 52.29 -2.43 -61.47
N GLU A 45 51.18 -2.47 -62.20
CA GLU A 45 51.13 -2.50 -63.67
C GLU A 45 51.79 -1.31 -64.32
N ASN A 46 51.66 -0.13 -63.70
CA ASN A 46 52.27 1.13 -64.21
C ASN A 46 53.70 1.33 -63.70
N HIS A 47 54.37 0.36 -63.06
CA HIS A 47 55.72 0.44 -62.50
C HIS A 47 55.92 1.64 -61.58
N ARG A 48 54.92 2.02 -60.78
CA ARG A 48 54.96 3.18 -59.86
C ARG A 48 55.43 2.80 -58.44
N VAL A 49 55.50 1.53 -58.09
CA VAL A 49 55.95 1.07 -56.77
C VAL A 49 57.46 0.88 -56.83
N ALA A 50 58.21 1.58 -55.96
CA ALA A 50 59.64 1.49 -55.90
C ALA A 50 60.10 0.36 -54.95
N GLU A 51 59.52 0.23 -53.79
CA GLU A 51 59.83 -0.72 -52.76
C GLU A 51 58.57 -1.03 -51.93
N ALA A 52 58.48 -2.24 -51.39
CA ALA A 52 57.36 -2.64 -50.52
C ALA A 52 57.86 -3.29 -49.24
N VAL A 53 57.16 -3.02 -48.13
CA VAL A 53 57.42 -3.68 -46.84
C VAL A 53 56.17 -4.36 -46.38
N ILE A 54 56.28 -5.66 -46.11
CA ILE A 54 55.17 -6.49 -45.61
C ILE A 54 55.39 -6.76 -44.13
N HIS A 55 54.47 -6.23 -43.31
CA HIS A 55 54.39 -6.51 -41.89
C HIS A 55 53.42 -7.67 -41.65
N GLN A 56 53.90 -8.84 -41.34
CA GLN A 56 53.08 -10.02 -41.09
C GLN A 56 52.45 -9.93 -39.70
N ASN A 57 51.17 -10.21 -39.59
CA ASN A 57 50.47 -10.29 -38.30
C ASN A 57 50.76 -11.64 -37.62
N GLN A 58 50.53 -11.71 -36.30
CA GLN A 58 50.59 -12.96 -35.54
C GLN A 58 49.56 -13.99 -36.03
N GLN A 59 48.45 -13.53 -36.57
CA GLN A 59 47.39 -14.36 -37.17
C GLN A 59 47.63 -14.41 -38.67
N THR A 60 48.43 -15.38 -39.11
CA THR A 60 48.60 -15.69 -40.52
C THR A 60 47.29 -16.23 -41.13
N PRO A 61 46.91 -15.87 -42.40
CA PRO A 61 47.75 -15.29 -43.45
C PRO A 61 47.75 -13.74 -43.53
N THR A 62 47.14 -13.03 -42.61
CA THR A 62 46.94 -11.56 -42.70
C THR A 62 48.22 -10.75 -42.41
N GLY A 63 48.28 -9.52 -42.94
CA GLY A 63 49.36 -8.59 -42.70
C GLY A 63 49.04 -7.15 -43.08
N GLN A 64 50.04 -6.27 -43.03
CA GLN A 64 49.97 -4.90 -43.52
C GLN A 64 51.08 -4.69 -44.56
N LEU A 65 50.71 -4.17 -45.73
CA LEU A 65 51.62 -3.77 -46.78
C LEU A 65 51.85 -2.25 -46.70
N ILE A 66 53.09 -1.86 -46.74
CA ILE A 66 53.50 -0.46 -46.95
C ILE A 66 54.22 -0.39 -48.30
N ALA A 67 53.59 0.21 -49.29
CA ALA A 67 54.21 0.42 -50.62
C ALA A 67 54.80 1.81 -50.72
N VAL A 68 56.03 1.93 -51.10
CA VAL A 68 56.74 3.17 -51.37
C VAL A 68 56.72 3.42 -52.88
N LEU A 69 56.04 4.45 -53.28
CA LEU A 69 55.92 4.84 -54.69
C LEU A 69 57.13 5.60 -55.18
N MET A 70 57.39 5.58 -56.48
CA MET A 70 58.50 6.33 -57.14
C MET A 70 58.50 7.82 -56.86
N ASN A 71 57.37 8.41 -56.43
CA ASN A 71 57.27 9.81 -56.04
C ASN A 71 57.65 10.09 -54.57
N GLY A 72 58.17 9.11 -53.85
CA GLY A 72 58.57 9.18 -52.45
C GLY A 72 57.42 9.16 -51.44
N ARG A 73 56.15 8.92 -51.88
CA ARG A 73 55.01 8.76 -50.97
C ARG A 73 54.84 7.30 -50.59
N SER A 74 54.61 7.04 -49.32
CA SER A 74 54.22 5.72 -48.84
C SER A 74 52.71 5.61 -48.71
N LYS A 75 52.14 4.49 -49.13
CA LYS A 75 50.74 4.10 -48.94
C LYS A 75 50.71 2.80 -48.17
N ASP A 76 49.75 2.63 -47.25
CA ASP A 76 49.59 1.44 -46.47
C ASP A 76 48.19 0.84 -46.63
N MET A 77 48.11 -0.50 -46.56
CA MET A 77 46.86 -1.24 -46.60
C MET A 77 46.97 -2.54 -45.79
N TYR A 78 45.84 -3.00 -45.26
CA TYR A 78 45.74 -4.31 -44.69
C TYR A 78 45.53 -5.35 -45.79
N ILE A 79 46.18 -6.49 -45.66
CA ILE A 79 46.13 -7.60 -46.62
C ILE A 79 45.58 -8.85 -45.95
N ASP A 80 44.65 -9.53 -46.66
CA ASP A 80 43.98 -10.70 -46.16
C ASP A 80 44.84 -11.97 -46.33
N ASP A 81 45.67 -12.04 -47.42
CA ASP A 81 46.63 -13.09 -47.62
C ASP A 81 48.00 -12.52 -48.08
N VAL A 82 48.98 -12.65 -47.19
CA VAL A 82 50.38 -12.23 -47.44
C VAL A 82 50.98 -12.94 -48.63
N LYS A 83 50.58 -14.19 -48.93
CA LYS A 83 51.11 -14.97 -50.05
C LYS A 83 50.70 -14.43 -51.39
N GLU A 84 49.44 -14.02 -51.50
CA GLU A 84 48.87 -13.44 -52.73
C GLU A 84 49.57 -12.15 -53.11
N VAL A 85 49.67 -11.21 -52.12
CA VAL A 85 50.34 -9.92 -52.34
C VAL A 85 51.84 -10.07 -52.62
N ARG A 86 52.48 -11.04 -51.98
CA ARG A 86 53.87 -11.39 -52.27
C ARG A 86 54.03 -11.86 -53.71
N GLN A 87 53.13 -12.70 -54.21
CA GLN A 87 53.19 -13.18 -55.60
C GLN A 87 52.94 -12.01 -56.59
N MET A 88 52.03 -11.09 -56.30
CA MET A 88 51.85 -9.87 -57.12
C MET A 88 53.10 -9.01 -57.18
N LEU A 89 53.80 -8.84 -56.07
CA LEU A 89 55.06 -8.07 -56.03
C LEU A 89 56.19 -8.77 -56.77
N GLU A 90 56.30 -10.12 -56.73
CA GLU A 90 57.27 -10.94 -57.47
C GLU A 90 56.98 -10.88 -58.97
N ASP A 91 55.72 -10.98 -59.37
CA ASP A 91 55.30 -10.90 -60.80
C ASP A 91 55.58 -9.52 -61.38
N ALA A 92 55.44 -8.46 -60.57
CA ALA A 92 55.73 -7.10 -60.97
C ALA A 92 57.24 -6.72 -60.85
N ASN A 93 58.10 -7.66 -60.43
CA ASN A 93 59.53 -7.50 -60.26
C ASN A 93 59.93 -6.34 -59.29
N VAL A 94 59.10 -6.12 -58.23
CA VAL A 94 59.31 -5.12 -57.20
C VAL A 94 60.03 -5.72 -56.01
N SER A 95 61.10 -5.06 -55.51
CA SER A 95 61.79 -5.50 -54.31
C SER A 95 60.94 -5.32 -53.07
N TYR A 96 60.81 -6.33 -52.25
CA TYR A 96 60.08 -6.26 -51.00
C TYR A 96 60.89 -6.80 -49.83
N GLN A 97 60.59 -6.26 -48.62
CA GLN A 97 61.17 -6.76 -47.37
C GLN A 97 60.04 -7.30 -46.51
N MET A 98 60.27 -8.48 -45.86
CA MET A 98 59.36 -8.98 -44.87
C MET A 98 59.92 -8.75 -43.46
N THR A 99 59.11 -8.21 -42.58
CA THR A 99 59.50 -8.07 -41.18
C THR A 99 59.08 -9.30 -40.38
N ASP A 100 59.85 -9.60 -39.34
CA ASP A 100 59.48 -10.66 -38.39
C ASP A 100 58.12 -10.38 -37.73
N VAL A 101 57.40 -11.46 -37.39
CA VAL A 101 56.18 -11.39 -36.61
C VAL A 101 56.42 -10.63 -35.31
N PRO A 102 55.69 -9.59 -35.01
CA PRO A 102 55.88 -8.81 -33.79
C PRO A 102 55.78 -9.70 -32.54
N LYS A 103 56.83 -9.78 -31.75
CA LYS A 103 56.79 -10.48 -30.46
C LYS A 103 56.08 -9.55 -29.46
N GLU A 104 54.97 -10.00 -28.89
CA GLU A 104 54.33 -9.23 -27.81
C GLU A 104 55.34 -8.96 -26.69
N SER A 105 55.51 -7.70 -26.35
CA SER A 105 56.29 -7.31 -25.20
C SER A 105 55.56 -7.74 -23.93
N LYS A 106 55.99 -8.83 -23.30
CA LYS A 106 55.42 -9.32 -22.02
C LYS A 106 55.43 -8.24 -20.94
N LEU A 107 56.23 -7.20 -21.09
CA LEU A 107 56.33 -6.06 -20.18
C LEU A 107 55.15 -5.11 -20.37
N LEU A 108 54.63 -4.96 -21.58
CA LEU A 108 53.45 -4.13 -21.87
C LEU A 108 52.13 -4.89 -21.62
N SER A 109 52.05 -6.16 -22.01
CA SER A 109 50.81 -6.94 -21.88
C SER A 109 50.50 -7.37 -20.44
N VAL A 110 51.52 -7.60 -19.59
CA VAL A 110 51.33 -8.05 -18.19
C VAL A 110 51.76 -6.97 -17.18
N GLY A 111 52.80 -6.18 -17.49
CA GLY A 111 53.35 -5.19 -16.58
C GLY A 111 52.43 -3.98 -16.36
N VAL A 112 51.78 -3.48 -17.42
CA VAL A 112 50.86 -2.32 -17.31
C VAL A 112 49.58 -2.66 -16.52
N PRO A 113 48.89 -3.80 -16.72
CA PRO A 113 47.76 -4.20 -15.90
C PRO A 113 48.15 -4.41 -14.42
N ILE A 114 49.30 -5.01 -14.13
CA ILE A 114 49.75 -5.20 -12.74
C ILE A 114 50.09 -3.86 -12.09
N ALA A 115 50.77 -2.97 -12.80
CA ALA A 115 51.05 -1.63 -12.29
C ALA A 115 49.80 -0.82 -12.05
N SER A 116 48.78 -0.88 -12.95
CA SER A 116 47.50 -0.21 -12.79
C SER A 116 46.72 -0.78 -11.61
N LEU A 117 46.73 -2.10 -11.39
CA LEU A 117 46.14 -2.75 -10.21
C LEU A 117 46.85 -2.30 -8.93
N GLY A 118 48.20 -2.22 -8.94
CA GLY A 118 48.97 -1.69 -7.81
C GLY A 118 48.63 -0.25 -7.46
N VAL A 119 48.53 0.61 -8.46
CA VAL A 119 48.12 2.01 -8.28
C VAL A 119 46.65 2.09 -7.74
N MET A 120 45.75 1.25 -8.25
CA MET A 120 44.37 1.19 -7.78
C MET A 120 44.29 0.73 -6.32
N VAL A 121 45.10 -0.27 -5.91
CA VAL A 121 45.14 -0.73 -4.52
C VAL A 121 45.73 0.34 -3.59
N ILE A 122 46.82 1.03 -4.03
CA ILE A 122 47.40 2.15 -3.26
C ILE A 122 46.41 3.31 -3.13
N LEU A 123 45.64 3.63 -4.19
CA LEU A 123 44.60 4.67 -4.18
C LEU A 123 43.46 4.27 -3.25
N LEU A 124 43.04 3.01 -3.29
CA LEU A 124 42.03 2.45 -2.38
C LEU A 124 42.50 2.50 -0.92
N PHE A 125 43.78 2.16 -0.66
CA PHE A 125 44.36 2.24 0.68
C PHE A 125 44.54 3.68 1.16
N MET A 126 44.88 4.64 0.30
CA MET A 126 44.90 6.07 0.60
C MET A 126 43.49 6.64 0.86
N LEU A 127 42.47 6.20 0.12
CA LEU A 127 41.07 6.58 0.38
C LEU A 127 40.57 6.01 1.72
N MET A 128 40.91 4.75 2.01
CA MET A 128 40.59 4.14 3.32
C MET A 128 41.38 4.78 4.46
N GLY A 129 42.67 5.10 4.26
CA GLY A 129 43.53 5.70 5.26
C GLY A 129 43.17 7.16 5.59
N ARG A 130 42.68 7.96 4.64
CA ARG A 130 42.19 9.32 4.88
C ARG A 130 40.86 9.37 5.65
N ASN A 131 40.08 8.29 5.62
CA ASN A 131 38.86 8.15 6.43
C ASN A 131 39.13 7.64 7.86
N ALA A 132 40.29 7.04 8.10
CA ALA A 132 40.65 6.54 9.45
C ALA A 132 41.15 7.63 10.40
N GLY A 133 41.51 8.82 9.88
CA GLY A 133 42.03 9.95 10.68
C GLY A 133 41.00 10.98 11.13
N SER A 134 39.73 10.87 10.69
CA SER A 134 38.64 11.73 11.16
C SER A 134 37.55 10.84 11.80
N GLY A 135 37.59 10.73 13.12
CA GLY A 135 36.71 9.88 13.93
C GLY A 135 35.21 10.04 13.63
N GLY A 136 34.67 9.28 12.66
CA GLY A 136 33.25 9.35 12.33
C GLY A 136 32.75 8.41 11.23
N GLY A 137 33.61 7.73 10.48
CA GLY A 137 33.21 6.90 9.33
C GLY A 137 33.05 5.40 9.63
N GLY A 138 33.77 4.86 10.59
CA GLY A 138 33.72 3.44 10.96
C GLY A 138 32.44 3.04 11.70
N SER A 139 31.79 3.98 12.39
CA SER A 139 30.57 3.70 13.15
C SER A 139 29.32 3.57 12.28
N LYS A 140 29.29 4.10 11.06
CA LYS A 140 28.13 3.97 10.16
C LYS A 140 28.03 2.58 9.53
N MET A 141 29.14 1.92 9.26
CA MET A 141 29.13 0.56 8.68
C MET A 141 28.85 -0.52 9.75
N MET A 142 29.23 -0.28 11.01
CA MET A 142 28.88 -1.16 12.15
C MET A 142 27.44 -0.96 12.66
N ASN A 143 26.73 0.07 12.22
CA ASN A 143 25.37 0.36 12.68
C ASN A 143 24.27 -0.21 11.78
N PHE A 144 24.59 -0.89 10.69
CA PHE A 144 23.60 -1.46 9.77
C PHE A 144 22.72 -2.55 10.43
N GLY A 145 23.22 -3.25 11.42
CA GLY A 145 22.50 -4.30 12.16
C GLY A 145 21.85 -3.82 13.46
N LYS A 146 22.03 -2.55 13.84
CA LYS A 146 21.41 -2.05 15.09
C LYS A 146 19.94 -1.79 14.92
N SER A 147 19.18 -2.12 15.98
CA SER A 147 17.77 -1.84 16.07
C SER A 147 17.48 -0.34 15.93
N ARG A 148 16.47 0.00 15.12
CA ARG A 148 15.93 1.37 15.01
C ARG A 148 14.84 1.64 16.05
N ALA A 149 14.69 0.76 17.05
CA ALA A 149 13.67 0.90 18.07
C ALA A 149 13.73 2.26 18.76
N GLN A 150 12.59 2.92 18.82
CA GLN A 150 12.45 4.19 19.53
C GLN A 150 12.26 3.91 21.02
N LEU A 151 13.25 4.25 21.82
CA LEU A 151 13.12 4.22 23.28
C LEU A 151 12.30 5.43 23.73
N THR A 152 11.09 5.22 24.18
CA THR A 152 10.33 6.24 24.89
C THR A 152 10.71 6.19 26.37
N GLN A 153 11.60 7.10 26.76
CA GLN A 153 12.01 7.19 28.17
C GLN A 153 10.86 7.68 29.06
N PRO A 154 10.84 7.28 30.35
CA PRO A 154 9.82 7.68 31.33
C PRO A 154 9.72 9.19 31.61
N SER A 155 10.64 10.00 31.10
CA SER A 155 10.72 11.45 31.34
C SER A 155 9.86 12.32 30.42
N GLY A 156 9.25 11.75 29.38
CA GLY A 156 8.35 12.44 28.44
C GLY A 156 6.87 12.41 28.86
N LYS A 157 5.98 12.93 28.03
CA LYS A 157 4.52 12.82 28.22
C LYS A 157 4.13 11.35 28.28
N ARG A 158 3.77 10.85 29.45
CA ARG A 158 3.34 9.46 29.66
C ARG A 158 1.89 9.31 29.25
N PHE A 159 1.61 8.37 28.38
CA PHE A 159 0.25 7.91 28.11
C PHE A 159 -0.16 6.92 29.20
N THR A 160 -1.35 7.07 29.75
CA THR A 160 -1.92 6.19 30.77
C THR A 160 -3.29 5.69 30.30
N PHE A 161 -3.91 4.78 31.04
CA PHE A 161 -5.29 4.33 30.73
C PHE A 161 -6.32 5.47 30.74
N ARG A 162 -5.99 6.63 31.32
CA ARG A 162 -6.85 7.83 31.27
C ARG A 162 -6.84 8.52 29.90
N ASP A 163 -5.78 8.31 29.13
CA ASP A 163 -5.64 8.87 27.79
C ASP A 163 -6.28 7.96 26.70
N VAL A 164 -6.62 6.72 27.07
CA VAL A 164 -7.35 5.77 26.22
C VAL A 164 -8.82 5.84 26.60
N ALA A 165 -9.66 6.29 25.71
CA ALA A 165 -11.11 6.33 25.90
C ALA A 165 -11.75 5.01 25.42
N GLY A 166 -12.85 4.58 26.03
CA GLY A 166 -13.47 3.30 25.79
C GLY A 166 -12.58 2.12 26.17
N LEU A 167 -12.79 0.96 25.56
CA LEU A 167 -11.98 -0.27 25.71
C LEU A 167 -11.84 -0.71 27.18
N GLN A 168 -12.97 -0.75 27.91
CA GLN A 168 -12.94 -0.99 29.36
C GLN A 168 -12.50 -2.45 29.67
N GLU A 169 -13.01 -3.39 28.91
CA GLU A 169 -12.71 -4.82 29.04
C GLU A 169 -11.23 -5.10 28.72
N GLU A 170 -10.74 -4.51 27.62
CA GLU A 170 -9.34 -4.66 27.21
C GLU A 170 -8.37 -4.02 28.20
N LYS A 171 -8.76 -2.90 28.82
CA LYS A 171 -7.98 -2.28 29.91
C LYS A 171 -7.94 -3.19 31.13
N GLU A 172 -9.06 -3.83 31.48
CA GLU A 172 -9.13 -4.75 32.63
C GLU A 172 -8.21 -5.95 32.41
N ASP A 173 -8.25 -6.55 31.21
CA ASP A 173 -7.36 -7.65 30.83
C ASP A 173 -5.88 -7.26 30.89
N LEU A 174 -5.55 -6.02 30.54
CA LEU A 174 -4.18 -5.51 30.55
C LEU A 174 -3.71 -5.04 31.94
N LYS A 175 -4.61 -4.79 32.89
CA LYS A 175 -4.24 -4.43 34.28
C LYS A 175 -3.42 -5.50 34.96
N GLU A 176 -3.68 -6.78 34.69
CA GLU A 176 -2.87 -7.88 35.24
C GLU A 176 -1.40 -7.76 34.84
N ILE A 177 -1.14 -7.35 33.59
CA ILE A 177 0.22 -7.12 33.07
C ILE A 177 0.87 -5.92 33.72
N VAL A 178 0.11 -4.83 33.89
CA VAL A 178 0.58 -3.63 34.62
C VAL A 178 0.94 -3.98 36.06
N ASP A 179 0.09 -4.74 36.76
CA ASP A 179 0.32 -5.16 38.14
C ASP A 179 1.55 -6.06 38.27
N PHE A 180 1.75 -6.98 37.33
CA PHE A 180 2.94 -7.81 37.27
C PHE A 180 4.21 -6.95 37.08
N LEU A 181 4.22 -6.04 36.11
CA LEU A 181 5.38 -5.20 35.84
C LEU A 181 5.71 -4.29 37.03
N LYS A 182 4.70 -3.87 37.81
CA LYS A 182 4.89 -3.09 39.06
C LYS A 182 5.37 -3.94 40.23
N SER A 183 4.93 -5.20 40.32
CA SER A 183 5.17 -6.05 41.49
C SER A 183 5.34 -7.54 41.10
N PRO A 184 6.45 -7.91 40.40
CA PRO A 184 6.70 -9.27 39.93
C PRO A 184 6.73 -10.32 41.06
N ASP A 185 7.24 -9.95 42.22
CA ASP A 185 7.41 -10.85 43.37
C ASP A 185 6.08 -11.44 43.87
N LYS A 186 4.98 -10.69 43.76
CA LYS A 186 3.64 -11.14 44.14
C LYS A 186 3.21 -12.38 43.36
N TYR A 187 3.49 -12.39 42.09
CA TYR A 187 3.11 -13.47 41.15
C TYR A 187 4.08 -14.65 41.29
N ASN A 188 5.37 -14.38 41.45
CA ASN A 188 6.41 -15.40 41.64
C ASN A 188 6.17 -16.23 42.91
N LYS A 189 5.74 -15.61 44.00
CA LYS A 189 5.47 -16.30 45.29
C LYS A 189 4.35 -17.32 45.24
N VAL A 190 3.35 -17.12 44.36
CA VAL A 190 2.23 -18.04 44.15
C VAL A 190 2.46 -18.99 42.99
N GLY A 191 3.61 -18.93 42.32
CA GLY A 191 3.94 -19.77 41.16
C GLY A 191 3.18 -19.43 39.88
N ALA A 192 2.57 -18.23 39.80
CA ALA A 192 1.86 -17.79 38.60
C ALA A 192 2.81 -17.53 37.45
N ARG A 193 2.44 -17.94 36.25
CA ARG A 193 3.15 -17.63 35.01
C ARG A 193 2.42 -16.52 34.29
N ILE A 194 3.12 -15.42 34.04
CA ILE A 194 2.57 -14.29 33.29
C ILE A 194 2.82 -14.53 31.80
N PRO A 195 1.89 -14.12 30.92
CA PRO A 195 2.08 -14.22 29.48
C PRO A 195 3.32 -13.44 29.04
N LYS A 196 4.19 -14.10 28.26
CA LYS A 196 5.39 -13.48 27.70
C LYS A 196 5.05 -12.48 26.60
N GLY A 197 4.00 -12.77 25.85
CA GLY A 197 3.56 -11.95 24.73
C GLY A 197 2.06 -11.71 24.71
N VAL A 198 1.68 -10.52 24.27
CA VAL A 198 0.30 -10.08 24.06
C VAL A 198 0.15 -9.59 22.63
N LEU A 199 -0.79 -10.18 21.91
CA LEU A 199 -1.14 -9.77 20.56
C LEU A 199 -2.41 -8.91 20.58
N LEU A 200 -2.31 -7.67 20.13
CA LEU A 200 -3.44 -6.76 19.94
C LEU A 200 -3.94 -6.90 18.49
N VAL A 201 -5.19 -7.30 18.33
CA VAL A 201 -5.79 -7.59 17.01
C VAL A 201 -6.99 -6.68 16.79
N GLY A 202 -7.18 -6.16 15.60
CA GLY A 202 -8.38 -5.39 15.26
C GLY A 202 -8.18 -4.45 14.07
N PRO A 203 -9.24 -3.78 13.62
CA PRO A 203 -9.19 -2.86 12.50
C PRO A 203 -8.16 -1.73 12.69
N PRO A 204 -7.68 -1.09 11.61
CA PRO A 204 -6.81 0.07 11.74
C PRO A 204 -7.54 1.23 12.45
N GLY A 205 -6.80 2.07 13.18
CA GLY A 205 -7.36 3.24 13.84
C GLY A 205 -8.11 2.99 15.15
N THR A 206 -8.16 1.75 15.66
CA THR A 206 -8.87 1.40 16.92
C THR A 206 -8.06 1.69 18.19
N GLY A 207 -6.81 2.14 18.07
CA GLY A 207 -5.99 2.56 19.22
C GLY A 207 -5.04 1.50 19.77
N LYS A 208 -4.73 0.41 19.04
CA LYS A 208 -3.82 -0.67 19.47
C LYS A 208 -2.46 -0.16 19.95
N THR A 209 -1.81 0.68 19.17
CA THR A 209 -0.52 1.29 19.50
C THR A 209 -0.62 2.22 20.73
N LEU A 210 -1.74 2.98 20.85
CA LEU A 210 -2.00 3.82 22.00
C LEU A 210 -2.20 3.01 23.29
N MET A 211 -2.92 1.88 23.18
CA MET A 211 -3.13 0.95 24.30
C MET A 211 -1.80 0.38 24.81
N ALA A 212 -0.92 -0.07 23.91
CA ALA A 212 0.41 -0.57 24.30
C ALA A 212 1.25 0.50 25.02
N LYS A 213 1.22 1.75 24.51
CA LYS A 213 1.88 2.89 25.18
C LYS A 213 1.27 3.19 26.56
N ALA A 214 -0.05 3.07 26.68
CA ALA A 214 -0.75 3.30 27.94
C ALA A 214 -0.41 2.23 28.99
N VAL A 215 -0.28 0.97 28.61
CA VAL A 215 0.18 -0.12 29.49
C VAL A 215 1.58 0.19 30.04
N ALA A 216 2.52 0.57 29.19
CA ALA A 216 3.88 0.92 29.61
C ALA A 216 3.92 2.14 30.53
N GLY A 217 3.16 3.18 30.20
CA GLY A 217 3.08 4.40 31.03
C GLY A 217 2.38 4.17 32.36
N GLU A 218 1.34 3.33 32.40
CA GLU A 218 0.65 2.93 33.64
C GLU A 218 1.54 2.05 34.51
N ALA A 219 2.33 1.15 33.91
CA ALA A 219 3.31 0.33 34.61
C ALA A 219 4.55 1.14 35.04
N GLY A 220 4.84 2.26 34.38
CA GLY A 220 6.02 3.09 34.65
C GLY A 220 7.33 2.49 34.14
N VAL A 221 7.28 1.60 33.16
CA VAL A 221 8.43 0.89 32.58
C VAL A 221 8.86 1.47 31.23
N PRO A 222 10.12 1.26 30.81
CA PRO A 222 10.60 1.62 29.46
C PRO A 222 9.76 0.96 28.36
N PHE A 223 9.55 1.70 27.26
CA PHE A 223 8.79 1.26 26.11
C PHE A 223 9.66 1.33 24.84
N PHE A 224 9.96 0.18 24.26
CA PHE A 224 10.69 0.04 23.01
C PHE A 224 9.69 -0.21 21.89
N SER A 225 9.59 0.69 20.94
CA SER A 225 8.65 0.58 19.82
C SER A 225 9.39 0.46 18.50
N ILE A 226 8.98 -0.53 17.68
CA ILE A 226 9.48 -0.76 16.34
C ILE A 226 8.32 -1.19 15.43
N SER A 227 8.39 -0.87 14.12
CA SER A 227 7.47 -1.43 13.13
C SER A 227 7.99 -2.77 12.62
N GLY A 228 7.10 -3.74 12.39
CA GLY A 228 7.45 -4.99 11.73
C GLY A 228 8.12 -4.78 10.38
N SER A 229 7.76 -3.72 9.65
CA SER A 229 8.40 -3.34 8.39
C SER A 229 9.87 -2.95 8.54
N ASP A 230 10.29 -2.45 9.70
CA ASP A 230 11.70 -2.09 9.96
C ASP A 230 12.64 -3.31 10.03
N PHE A 231 12.09 -4.50 10.19
CA PHE A 231 12.86 -5.75 10.14
C PHE A 231 13.04 -6.28 8.73
N VAL A 232 12.23 -5.82 7.76
CA VAL A 232 12.29 -6.28 6.37
C VAL A 232 13.30 -5.42 5.61
N GLU A 233 14.42 -6.04 5.21
CA GLU A 233 15.48 -5.38 4.44
C GLU A 233 15.84 -6.24 3.21
N MET A 234 16.55 -5.65 2.25
CA MET A 234 16.98 -6.39 1.04
C MET A 234 18.15 -7.34 1.29
N PHE A 235 18.85 -7.20 2.42
CA PHE A 235 20.03 -7.99 2.74
C PHE A 235 19.70 -9.08 3.76
N VAL A 236 19.97 -10.33 3.40
CA VAL A 236 19.73 -11.50 4.25
C VAL A 236 20.47 -11.39 5.58
N GLY A 237 19.76 -11.62 6.68
CA GLY A 237 20.30 -11.65 8.03
C GLY A 237 20.31 -10.31 8.78
N VAL A 238 20.04 -9.19 8.12
CA VAL A 238 19.95 -7.86 8.78
C VAL A 238 18.75 -7.79 9.70
N GLY A 239 17.58 -8.27 9.26
CA GLY A 239 16.38 -8.33 10.07
C GLY A 239 16.56 -9.17 11.34
N ALA A 240 17.14 -10.36 11.20
CA ALA A 240 17.45 -11.23 12.33
C ALA A 240 18.46 -10.58 13.32
N SER A 241 19.42 -9.80 12.81
CA SER A 241 20.35 -9.05 13.68
C SER A 241 19.65 -7.95 14.47
N ARG A 242 18.70 -7.21 13.83
CA ARG A 242 17.91 -6.18 14.51
C ARG A 242 16.99 -6.75 15.59
N VAL A 243 16.41 -7.94 15.33
CA VAL A 243 15.63 -8.65 16.35
C VAL A 243 16.49 -8.93 17.56
N ARG A 244 17.69 -9.53 17.39
CA ARG A 244 18.60 -9.81 18.51
C ARG A 244 18.98 -8.56 19.29
N ASP A 245 19.36 -7.50 18.59
CA ASP A 245 19.74 -6.23 19.22
C ASP A 245 18.60 -5.62 20.04
N LEU A 246 17.37 -5.64 19.50
CA LEU A 246 16.16 -5.18 20.20
C LEU A 246 15.92 -5.94 21.50
N PHE A 247 16.02 -7.26 21.46
CA PHE A 247 15.79 -8.12 22.62
C PHE A 247 16.93 -8.02 23.64
N GLU A 248 18.18 -7.87 23.21
CA GLU A 248 19.32 -7.56 24.11
C GLU A 248 19.13 -6.23 24.82
N GLU A 249 18.67 -5.21 24.11
CA GLU A 249 18.40 -3.89 24.70
C GLU A 249 17.24 -3.97 25.70
N GLY A 250 16.18 -4.73 25.38
CA GLY A 250 15.09 -5.02 26.33
C GLY A 250 15.60 -5.72 27.59
N LYS A 251 16.48 -6.72 27.47
CA LYS A 251 17.09 -7.42 28.63
C LYS A 251 17.90 -6.47 29.52
N ARG A 252 18.60 -5.51 28.93
CA ARG A 252 19.38 -4.51 29.69
C ARG A 252 18.51 -3.54 30.47
N HIS A 253 17.26 -3.33 30.05
CA HIS A 253 16.34 -2.36 30.64
C HIS A 253 15.12 -3.00 31.31
N SER A 254 15.22 -4.29 31.70
CA SER A 254 14.16 -4.98 32.43
C SER A 254 13.91 -4.33 33.81
N PRO A 255 12.63 -4.13 34.26
CA PRO A 255 11.40 -4.49 33.52
C PRO A 255 11.04 -3.52 32.39
N CYS A 256 10.62 -4.02 31.24
CA CYS A 256 10.28 -3.20 30.07
C CYS A 256 9.18 -3.85 29.19
N ILE A 257 8.63 -3.06 28.27
CA ILE A 257 7.75 -3.52 27.21
C ILE A 257 8.45 -3.33 25.86
N ILE A 258 8.48 -4.39 25.05
CA ILE A 258 8.88 -4.38 23.65
C ILE A 258 7.60 -4.41 22.81
N PHE A 259 7.37 -3.39 21.99
CA PHE A 259 6.20 -3.30 21.13
C PHE A 259 6.58 -3.39 19.65
N ILE A 260 5.94 -4.31 18.95
CA ILE A 260 6.12 -4.53 17.51
C ILE A 260 4.79 -4.20 16.83
N ASP A 261 4.75 -3.06 16.14
CA ASP A 261 3.59 -2.68 15.33
C ASP A 261 3.63 -3.38 13.97
N GLU A 262 2.46 -3.64 13.36
CA GLU A 262 2.36 -4.30 12.06
C GLU A 262 3.17 -5.61 11.99
N ILE A 263 3.02 -6.47 12.98
CA ILE A 263 3.81 -7.70 13.07
C ILE A 263 3.60 -8.63 11.88
N ASP A 264 2.49 -8.52 11.18
CA ASP A 264 2.14 -9.25 9.96
C ASP A 264 3.11 -8.97 8.80
N ALA A 265 3.86 -7.86 8.83
CA ALA A 265 4.93 -7.61 7.86
C ALA A 265 6.04 -8.69 7.91
N VAL A 266 6.29 -9.27 9.09
CA VAL A 266 7.35 -10.28 9.34
C VAL A 266 6.77 -11.67 9.58
N ALA A 267 5.66 -11.74 10.31
CA ALA A 267 5.09 -12.98 10.85
C ALA A 267 4.00 -13.62 9.95
N ARG A 268 4.05 -13.39 8.66
CA ARG A 268 3.09 -13.94 7.70
C ARG A 268 3.32 -15.43 7.47
N ARG A 269 2.24 -16.20 7.25
CA ARG A 269 2.28 -17.63 6.87
C ARG A 269 3.20 -17.85 5.67
N ARG A 270 3.89 -19.00 5.68
CA ARG A 270 4.78 -19.43 4.61
C ARG A 270 4.01 -19.63 3.32
N GLY A 271 4.39 -18.92 2.27
CA GLY A 271 3.84 -19.11 0.92
C GLY A 271 4.77 -19.99 0.09
N THR A 272 4.20 -20.78 -0.83
CA THR A 272 4.96 -21.62 -1.78
C THR A 272 5.55 -20.83 -2.96
N GLY A 273 5.74 -19.50 -2.82
CA GLY A 273 6.24 -18.63 -3.88
C GLY A 273 7.77 -18.70 -4.04
N MET A 274 8.27 -18.92 -5.27
CA MET A 274 9.67 -18.85 -5.64
C MET A 274 10.10 -17.37 -5.79
N GLY A 275 10.69 -16.78 -4.73
CA GLY A 275 11.26 -15.43 -4.79
C GLY A 275 12.15 -15.13 -3.58
N GLY A 276 13.37 -14.65 -3.81
CA GLY A 276 14.42 -14.45 -2.80
C GLY A 276 14.13 -13.45 -1.65
N GLY A 277 12.97 -12.78 -1.66
CA GLY A 277 12.52 -11.94 -0.54
C GLY A 277 11.79 -12.72 0.57
N HIS A 278 11.52 -14.01 0.37
CA HIS A 278 10.86 -14.86 1.37
C HIS A 278 11.84 -15.36 2.43
N ASP A 279 13.08 -15.69 2.03
CA ASP A 279 14.10 -16.28 2.92
C ASP A 279 14.49 -15.32 4.06
N GLU A 280 14.55 -14.03 3.79
CA GLU A 280 14.92 -13.02 4.80
C GLU A 280 13.84 -12.84 5.86
N ARG A 281 12.57 -12.76 5.42
CA ARG A 281 11.42 -12.66 6.35
C ARG A 281 11.30 -13.90 7.24
N GLU A 282 11.47 -15.07 6.65
CA GLU A 282 11.41 -16.34 7.37
C GLU A 282 12.55 -16.47 8.39
N GLN A 283 13.76 -16.04 8.03
CA GLN A 283 14.90 -16.00 8.95
C GLN A 283 14.63 -15.02 10.10
N THR A 284 14.04 -13.87 9.80
CA THR A 284 13.70 -12.86 10.80
C THR A 284 12.60 -13.34 11.75
N LEU A 285 11.54 -13.97 11.22
CA LEU A 285 10.50 -14.60 12.01
C LEU A 285 11.08 -15.69 12.93
N ASN A 286 11.89 -16.59 12.38
CA ASN A 286 12.52 -17.65 13.16
C ASN A 286 13.39 -17.06 14.29
N GLN A 287 14.13 -15.97 14.03
CA GLN A 287 14.91 -15.30 15.07
C GLN A 287 14.02 -14.70 16.14
N LEU A 288 12.88 -14.07 15.76
CA LEU A 288 11.90 -13.54 16.71
C LEU A 288 11.36 -14.65 17.63
N LEU A 289 11.01 -15.79 17.05
CA LEU A 289 10.52 -16.95 17.82
C LEU A 289 11.59 -17.48 18.78
N VAL A 290 12.86 -17.56 18.33
CA VAL A 290 13.99 -17.98 19.17
C VAL A 290 14.20 -17.04 20.34
N GLU A 291 14.16 -15.71 20.10
CA GLU A 291 14.30 -14.73 21.19
C GLU A 291 13.16 -14.81 22.20
N MET A 292 11.91 -14.98 21.73
CA MET A 292 10.74 -15.15 22.61
C MET A 292 10.82 -16.45 23.43
N ASP A 293 11.25 -17.54 22.82
CA ASP A 293 11.44 -18.82 23.52
C ASP A 293 12.62 -18.73 24.51
N GLY A 294 13.64 -17.93 24.20
CA GLY A 294 14.86 -17.74 24.99
C GLY A 294 14.70 -16.95 26.29
N PHE A 295 13.53 -16.31 26.52
CA PHE A 295 13.27 -15.67 27.82
C PHE A 295 12.94 -16.68 28.90
N GLY A 296 13.52 -16.50 30.08
CA GLY A 296 13.08 -17.18 31.30
C GLY A 296 11.65 -16.79 31.70
N VAL A 297 11.06 -17.58 32.56
CA VAL A 297 9.75 -17.28 33.13
C VAL A 297 9.89 -16.07 34.05
N ASN A 298 9.07 -15.03 33.83
CA ASN A 298 8.99 -13.83 34.68
C ASN A 298 10.27 -12.95 34.72
N GLU A 299 11.04 -12.86 33.62
CA GLU A 299 12.21 -11.94 33.51
C GLU A 299 11.84 -10.46 33.49
N GLY A 300 10.57 -10.10 33.59
CA GLY A 300 10.10 -8.70 33.57
C GLY A 300 10.02 -8.07 32.19
N ILE A 301 10.17 -8.86 31.13
CA ILE A 301 10.02 -8.38 29.74
C ILE A 301 8.70 -8.88 29.19
N ILE A 302 7.87 -7.97 28.70
CA ILE A 302 6.62 -8.29 28.02
C ILE A 302 6.74 -7.84 26.54
N VAL A 303 6.50 -8.77 25.63
CA VAL A 303 6.45 -8.46 24.20
C VAL A 303 5.00 -8.20 23.84
N MET A 304 4.68 -7.00 23.38
CA MET A 304 3.37 -6.68 22.82
C MET A 304 3.49 -6.54 21.31
N ALA A 305 2.54 -7.05 20.56
CA ALA A 305 2.49 -6.84 19.12
C ALA A 305 1.10 -6.39 18.68
N ALA A 306 1.03 -5.67 17.56
CA ALA A 306 -0.23 -5.28 16.95
C ALA A 306 -0.31 -5.75 15.51
N THR A 307 -1.51 -6.17 15.09
CA THR A 307 -1.81 -6.49 13.69
C THR A 307 -3.26 -6.11 13.36
N ASN A 308 -3.48 -5.78 12.10
CA ASN A 308 -4.83 -5.63 11.56
C ASN A 308 -5.37 -6.94 10.97
N ARG A 309 -4.50 -7.95 10.81
CA ARG A 309 -4.77 -9.18 10.07
C ARG A 309 -4.23 -10.41 10.80
N VAL A 310 -5.01 -10.94 11.72
CA VAL A 310 -4.64 -12.17 12.43
C VAL A 310 -4.67 -13.42 11.53
N ASP A 311 -5.50 -13.38 10.50
CA ASP A 311 -5.73 -14.47 9.54
C ASP A 311 -4.47 -14.88 8.77
N ILE A 312 -3.58 -13.92 8.48
CA ILE A 312 -2.35 -14.16 7.73
C ILE A 312 -1.15 -14.52 8.57
N LEU A 313 -1.25 -14.46 9.90
CA LEU A 313 -0.14 -14.77 10.79
C LEU A 313 0.23 -16.25 10.76
N ASP A 314 1.53 -16.54 10.88
CA ASP A 314 2.04 -17.90 11.06
C ASP A 314 1.55 -18.46 12.41
N PRO A 315 0.88 -19.62 12.44
CA PRO A 315 0.40 -20.22 13.68
C PRO A 315 1.48 -20.46 14.73
N ALA A 316 2.74 -20.56 14.32
CA ALA A 316 3.86 -20.73 15.24
C ALA A 316 4.02 -19.58 16.23
N ILE A 317 3.59 -18.35 15.84
CA ILE A 317 3.70 -17.17 16.71
C ILE A 317 2.66 -17.18 17.85
N LEU A 318 1.52 -17.85 17.61
CA LEU A 318 0.40 -17.96 18.56
C LEU A 318 0.53 -19.16 19.52
N ARG A 319 1.65 -19.90 19.45
CA ARG A 319 1.87 -21.03 20.37
C ARG A 319 2.14 -20.55 21.79
N PRO A 320 1.68 -21.30 22.82
CA PRO A 320 1.98 -21.00 24.22
C PRO A 320 3.49 -20.81 24.46
N GLY A 321 3.83 -19.80 25.25
CA GLY A 321 5.21 -19.37 25.50
C GLY A 321 5.71 -18.26 24.58
N ARG A 322 4.88 -17.81 23.60
CA ARG A 322 5.13 -16.71 22.67
C ARG A 322 4.08 -15.64 22.84
N PHE A 323 3.14 -15.49 21.90
CA PHE A 323 1.98 -14.61 22.10
C PHE A 323 0.85 -15.43 22.75
N ASP A 324 0.94 -15.55 24.05
CA ASP A 324 0.03 -16.38 24.86
C ASP A 324 -1.37 -15.80 24.98
N ARG A 325 -1.49 -14.49 24.85
CA ARG A 325 -2.76 -13.77 24.99
C ARG A 325 -3.04 -12.94 23.75
N THR A 326 -4.24 -13.09 23.22
CA THR A 326 -4.75 -12.26 22.13
C THR A 326 -5.87 -11.40 22.66
N ILE A 327 -5.78 -10.07 22.44
CA ILE A 327 -6.79 -9.09 22.84
C ILE A 327 -7.34 -8.44 21.58
N ALA A 328 -8.64 -8.57 21.39
CA ALA A 328 -9.35 -7.98 20.25
C ALA A 328 -9.70 -6.53 20.57
N VAL A 329 -9.12 -5.60 19.82
CA VAL A 329 -9.39 -4.16 19.93
C VAL A 329 -10.32 -3.76 18.78
N GLY A 330 -11.62 -3.87 19.03
CA GLY A 330 -12.68 -3.62 18.05
C GLY A 330 -12.95 -2.13 17.78
N ALA A 331 -13.89 -1.87 16.86
CA ALA A 331 -14.46 -0.54 16.73
C ALA A 331 -15.25 -0.18 18.01
N PRO A 332 -15.21 1.08 18.46
CA PRO A 332 -15.87 1.49 19.69
C PRO A 332 -17.40 1.48 19.52
N ASP A 333 -18.11 1.11 20.59
CA ASP A 333 -19.56 1.28 20.71
C ASP A 333 -19.94 2.76 20.90
N VAL A 334 -21.22 3.07 20.96
CA VAL A 334 -21.72 4.46 21.13
C VAL A 334 -21.08 5.16 22.33
N ARG A 335 -20.93 4.47 23.47
CA ARG A 335 -20.33 5.03 24.68
C ARG A 335 -18.86 5.28 24.50
N GLY A 336 -18.15 4.31 23.93
CA GLY A 336 -16.72 4.45 23.61
C GLY A 336 -16.47 5.58 22.63
N ARG A 337 -17.31 5.77 21.60
CA ARG A 337 -17.22 6.90 20.66
C ARG A 337 -17.42 8.25 21.36
N GLU A 338 -18.39 8.34 22.25
CA GLU A 338 -18.62 9.56 23.03
C GLU A 338 -17.40 9.90 23.92
N GLU A 339 -16.83 8.90 24.60
CA GLU A 339 -15.62 9.09 25.40
C GLU A 339 -14.42 9.51 24.54
N ILE A 340 -14.24 8.89 23.37
CA ILE A 340 -13.18 9.25 22.41
C ILE A 340 -13.36 10.68 21.91
N LEU A 341 -14.58 11.06 21.54
CA LEU A 341 -14.89 12.43 21.11
C LEU A 341 -14.56 13.44 22.22
N LYS A 342 -14.91 13.15 23.48
CA LYS A 342 -14.56 13.99 24.63
C LYS A 342 -13.05 14.16 24.81
N VAL A 343 -12.27 13.10 24.57
CA VAL A 343 -10.81 13.17 24.64
C VAL A 343 -10.25 14.06 23.52
N HIS A 344 -10.69 13.87 22.28
CA HIS A 344 -10.22 14.66 21.13
C HIS A 344 -10.78 16.08 21.05
N ALA A 345 -11.88 16.35 21.77
CA ALA A 345 -12.41 17.70 21.98
C ALA A 345 -11.58 18.54 22.97
N LYS A 346 -10.75 17.90 23.81
CA LYS A 346 -9.87 18.64 24.72
C LYS A 346 -8.92 19.53 23.92
N GLY A 347 -9.00 20.84 24.15
CA GLY A 347 -8.18 21.83 23.44
C GLY A 347 -8.78 22.33 22.13
N LYS A 348 -9.98 21.90 21.76
CA LYS A 348 -10.76 22.49 20.67
C LYS A 348 -11.95 23.26 21.27
N PRO A 349 -12.13 24.57 20.98
CA PRO A 349 -13.27 25.32 21.45
C PRO A 349 -14.53 24.85 20.73
N LEU A 350 -15.47 24.27 21.47
CA LEU A 350 -16.78 23.85 20.97
C LEU A 350 -17.82 24.94 21.23
N GLY A 351 -18.74 25.14 20.30
CA GLY A 351 -19.91 25.96 20.49
C GLY A 351 -20.95 25.29 21.40
N ASP A 352 -21.86 26.07 21.95
CA ASP A 352 -22.95 25.61 22.83
C ASP A 352 -23.95 24.69 22.12
N ASP A 353 -23.96 24.72 20.78
CA ASP A 353 -24.80 23.89 19.93
C ASP A 353 -24.27 22.47 19.66
N VAL A 354 -23.02 22.17 20.12
CA VAL A 354 -22.37 20.88 19.83
C VAL A 354 -22.76 19.83 20.85
N ASP A 355 -23.43 18.79 20.40
CA ASP A 355 -23.78 17.60 21.17
C ASP A 355 -22.92 16.40 20.79
N LEU A 356 -21.91 16.10 21.62
CA LEU A 356 -21.00 14.97 21.39
C LEU A 356 -21.71 13.60 21.51
N ALA A 357 -22.79 13.49 22.29
CA ALA A 357 -23.55 12.26 22.42
C ALA A 357 -24.34 11.98 21.12
N GLN A 358 -24.93 13.01 20.53
CA GLN A 358 -25.58 12.90 19.22
C GLN A 358 -24.57 12.54 18.14
N ILE A 359 -23.39 13.15 18.14
CA ILE A 359 -22.32 12.83 17.17
C ILE A 359 -21.87 11.39 17.33
N ALA A 360 -21.73 10.89 18.56
CA ALA A 360 -21.37 9.49 18.82
C ALA A 360 -22.43 8.51 18.28
N GLN A 361 -23.70 8.85 18.34
CA GLN A 361 -24.78 8.06 17.74
C GLN A 361 -24.67 8.04 16.21
N THR A 362 -24.44 9.21 15.60
CA THR A 362 -24.40 9.35 14.14
C THR A 362 -23.15 8.78 13.48
N THR A 363 -22.10 8.54 14.25
CA THR A 363 -20.82 8.00 13.77
C THR A 363 -20.67 6.50 14.01
N ALA A 364 -21.76 5.72 13.86
CA ALA A 364 -21.72 4.27 13.97
C ALA A 364 -20.66 3.67 13.03
N GLY A 365 -19.85 2.75 13.55
CA GLY A 365 -18.75 2.11 12.80
C GLY A 365 -17.46 2.92 12.72
N PHE A 366 -17.42 4.19 13.16
CA PHE A 366 -16.20 4.98 13.15
C PHE A 366 -15.20 4.48 14.20
N THR A 367 -13.95 4.41 13.81
CA THR A 367 -12.81 4.13 14.67
C THR A 367 -12.35 5.38 15.42
N GLY A 368 -11.48 5.22 16.42
CA GLY A 368 -10.93 6.35 17.17
C GLY A 368 -10.18 7.36 16.28
N ALA A 369 -9.46 6.88 15.28
CA ALA A 369 -8.75 7.74 14.33
C ALA A 369 -9.70 8.52 13.42
N GLU A 370 -10.81 7.92 12.99
CA GLU A 370 -11.81 8.60 12.19
C GLU A 370 -12.56 9.67 12.99
N LEU A 371 -12.83 9.42 14.28
CA LEU A 371 -13.42 10.40 15.19
C LEU A 371 -12.47 11.58 15.48
N GLU A 372 -11.18 11.31 15.63
CA GLU A 372 -10.16 12.37 15.72
C GLU A 372 -10.14 13.23 14.47
N ASN A 373 -10.09 12.58 13.30
CA ASN A 373 -10.09 13.24 12.00
C ASN A 373 -11.37 14.05 11.78
N LEU A 374 -12.53 13.54 12.19
CA LEU A 374 -13.81 14.25 12.14
C LEU A 374 -13.76 15.60 12.86
N LEU A 375 -13.29 15.61 14.11
CA LEU A 375 -13.17 16.85 14.88
C LEU A 375 -12.06 17.77 14.34
N ASN A 376 -11.01 17.22 13.77
CA ASN A 376 -9.96 17.99 13.13
C ASN A 376 -10.45 18.66 11.84
N GLU A 377 -11.17 17.94 11.00
CA GLU A 377 -11.77 18.48 9.78
C GLU A 377 -12.82 19.56 10.09
N ALA A 378 -13.63 19.35 11.14
CA ALA A 378 -14.55 20.37 11.62
C ALA A 378 -13.83 21.64 12.07
N ALA A 379 -12.69 21.51 12.77
CA ALA A 379 -11.88 22.65 13.18
C ALA A 379 -11.29 23.40 11.97
N ILE A 380 -10.84 22.67 10.95
CA ILE A 380 -10.36 23.28 9.70
C ILE A 380 -11.49 24.05 8.99
N LEU A 381 -12.71 23.51 8.98
CA LEU A 381 -13.88 24.19 8.39
C LEU A 381 -14.22 25.46 9.15
N ALA A 382 -14.25 25.44 10.48
CA ALA A 382 -14.47 26.61 11.32
C ALA A 382 -13.41 27.70 11.09
N ALA A 383 -12.14 27.30 11.01
CA ALA A 383 -11.03 28.21 10.71
C ALA A 383 -11.13 28.86 9.32
N LYS A 384 -11.59 28.14 8.31
CA LYS A 384 -11.83 28.69 6.96
C LYS A 384 -12.94 29.76 6.93
N GLU A 385 -13.87 29.68 7.86
CA GLU A 385 -14.95 30.67 8.03
C GLU A 385 -14.59 31.74 9.07
N ASP A 386 -13.28 31.88 9.42
CA ASP A 386 -12.74 32.83 10.41
C ASP A 386 -13.41 32.77 11.78
N ARG A 387 -13.96 31.59 12.17
CA ARG A 387 -14.57 31.34 13.48
C ARG A 387 -13.55 30.75 14.46
N GLN A 388 -13.69 31.10 15.74
CA GLN A 388 -12.81 30.64 16.82
C GLN A 388 -13.36 29.41 17.56
N PHE A 389 -14.54 28.91 17.18
CA PHE A 389 -15.19 27.75 17.78
C PHE A 389 -15.88 26.89 16.74
N LEU A 390 -16.03 25.61 17.03
CA LEU A 390 -16.69 24.62 16.19
C LEU A 390 -18.21 24.63 16.48
N CYS A 391 -19.03 24.66 15.42
CA CYS A 391 -20.47 24.50 15.50
C CYS A 391 -20.86 23.07 15.10
N GLN A 392 -22.07 22.65 15.48
CA GLN A 392 -22.65 21.37 15.06
C GLN A 392 -22.67 21.22 13.53
N LYS A 393 -22.92 22.32 12.80
CA LYS A 393 -22.89 22.34 11.32
C LYS A 393 -21.54 22.00 10.73
N ASP A 394 -20.43 22.39 11.37
CA ASP A 394 -19.08 22.06 10.89
C ASP A 394 -18.80 20.57 11.01
N ILE A 395 -19.23 19.98 12.13
CA ILE A 395 -19.09 18.55 12.38
C ILE A 395 -19.94 17.75 11.39
N GLN A 396 -21.14 18.22 11.06
CA GLN A 396 -21.98 17.61 10.04
C GLN A 396 -21.33 17.65 8.64
N LYS A 397 -20.75 18.80 8.26
CA LYS A 397 -20.00 18.92 6.99
C LYS A 397 -18.75 18.03 7.00
N ALA A 398 -18.03 17.99 8.11
CA ALA A 398 -16.86 17.14 8.28
C ALA A 398 -17.22 15.65 8.22
N PHE A 399 -18.36 15.24 8.80
CA PHE A 399 -18.87 13.87 8.75
C PHE A 399 -19.05 13.38 7.31
N ILE A 400 -19.67 14.20 6.46
CA ILE A 400 -19.82 13.88 5.03
C ILE A 400 -18.44 13.78 4.37
N LYS A 401 -17.53 14.73 4.65
CA LYS A 401 -16.19 14.75 4.08
C LYS A 401 -15.36 13.53 4.48
N VAL A 402 -15.45 13.08 5.72
CA VAL A 402 -14.72 11.92 6.24
C VAL A 402 -15.33 10.61 5.75
N GLY A 403 -16.67 10.50 5.73
CA GLY A 403 -17.38 9.28 5.34
C GLY A 403 -17.39 9.01 3.84
N ILE A 404 -17.56 10.06 3.03
CA ILE A 404 -17.77 9.93 1.57
C ILE A 404 -16.61 10.55 0.78
N GLY A 405 -15.92 11.52 1.36
CA GLY A 405 -14.85 12.27 0.71
C GLY A 405 -15.24 13.69 0.34
N THR A 406 -14.31 14.43 -0.25
CA THR A 406 -14.50 15.85 -0.59
C THR A 406 -15.39 15.99 -1.81
N GLU A 407 -16.44 16.81 -1.71
CA GLU A 407 -17.30 17.21 -2.82
C GLU A 407 -16.52 18.03 -3.87
N LYS A 408 -16.73 17.74 -5.16
CA LYS A 408 -16.01 18.36 -6.30
C LYS A 408 -16.93 19.32 -7.07
N HIS A 409 -17.14 20.51 -6.56
CA HIS A 409 -17.97 21.55 -7.20
C HIS A 409 -17.38 22.12 -8.51
N SER A 410 -16.08 21.88 -8.79
CA SER A 410 -15.42 22.39 -10.02
C SER A 410 -15.60 21.49 -11.24
N ARG A 411 -16.18 20.29 -11.08
CA ARG A 411 -16.42 19.36 -12.18
C ARG A 411 -17.59 19.82 -13.03
N VAL A 412 -17.37 20.08 -14.31
CA VAL A 412 -18.44 20.38 -15.25
C VAL A 412 -19.16 19.07 -15.62
N ILE A 413 -20.41 18.95 -15.27
CA ILE A 413 -21.28 17.80 -15.55
C ILE A 413 -22.34 18.27 -16.53
N SER A 414 -22.68 17.47 -17.54
CA SER A 414 -23.76 17.77 -18.45
C SER A 414 -25.13 17.67 -17.74
N GLU A 415 -26.10 18.46 -18.18
CA GLU A 415 -27.48 18.40 -17.63
C GLU A 415 -28.10 16.99 -17.75
N LYS A 416 -27.73 16.25 -18.80
CA LYS A 416 -28.15 14.87 -18.96
C LYS A 416 -27.59 13.96 -17.87
N GLU A 417 -26.30 14.09 -17.56
CA GLU A 417 -25.65 13.30 -16.50
C GLU A 417 -26.17 13.69 -15.11
N LYS A 418 -26.39 14.99 -14.84
CA LYS A 418 -27.02 15.45 -13.60
C LYS A 418 -28.40 14.83 -13.42
N LYS A 419 -29.20 14.80 -14.50
CA LYS A 419 -30.53 14.19 -14.45
C LYS A 419 -30.46 12.70 -14.15
N ILE A 420 -29.59 11.96 -14.81
CA ILE A 420 -29.39 10.53 -14.55
C ILE A 420 -29.01 10.30 -13.09
N THR A 421 -28.03 11.06 -12.57
CA THR A 421 -27.59 10.94 -11.18
C THR A 421 -28.73 11.27 -10.19
N ALA A 422 -29.55 12.29 -10.47
CA ALA A 422 -30.64 12.67 -9.59
C ALA A 422 -31.69 11.55 -9.42
N TYR A 423 -32.08 10.90 -10.52
CA TYR A 423 -32.99 9.77 -10.45
C TYR A 423 -32.35 8.53 -9.81
N HIS A 424 -31.07 8.28 -10.09
CA HIS A 424 -30.31 7.19 -9.50
C HIS A 424 -30.29 7.30 -7.97
N GLU A 425 -29.87 8.46 -7.43
CA GLU A 425 -29.81 8.70 -5.99
C GLU A 425 -31.21 8.72 -5.34
N ALA A 426 -32.21 9.25 -6.04
CA ALA A 426 -33.61 9.20 -5.58
C ALA A 426 -34.12 7.76 -5.45
N GLY A 427 -33.72 6.85 -6.38
CA GLY A 427 -34.07 5.45 -6.32
C GLY A 427 -33.52 4.75 -5.07
N HIS A 428 -32.25 4.99 -4.72
CA HIS A 428 -31.65 4.51 -3.46
C HIS A 428 -32.38 5.08 -2.24
N ALA A 429 -32.65 6.38 -2.24
CA ALA A 429 -33.27 7.07 -1.11
C ALA A 429 -34.67 6.56 -0.80
N ILE A 430 -35.50 6.31 -1.83
CA ILE A 430 -36.84 5.75 -1.65
C ILE A 430 -36.76 4.40 -0.93
N LEU A 431 -35.89 3.51 -1.37
CA LEU A 431 -35.75 2.19 -0.77
C LEU A 431 -35.23 2.25 0.67
N PHE A 432 -34.29 3.15 0.97
CA PHE A 432 -33.88 3.41 2.36
C PHE A 432 -35.05 3.87 3.25
N HIS A 433 -36.00 4.58 2.71
CA HIS A 433 -37.15 5.09 3.50
C HIS A 433 -38.26 4.07 3.65
N VAL A 434 -38.55 3.29 2.59
CA VAL A 434 -39.70 2.38 2.53
C VAL A 434 -39.42 1.04 3.20
N LEU A 435 -38.17 0.58 3.20
CA LEU A 435 -37.80 -0.71 3.77
C LEU A 435 -37.59 -0.59 5.29
N GLU A 436 -38.26 -1.47 6.06
CA GLU A 436 -38.35 -1.34 7.51
C GLU A 436 -37.03 -1.53 8.27
N LYS A 437 -36.11 -2.36 7.71
CA LYS A 437 -34.84 -2.71 8.36
C LYS A 437 -33.69 -1.82 7.93
N MET A 438 -33.98 -0.86 7.07
CA MET A 438 -32.98 0.10 6.60
C MET A 438 -32.90 1.32 7.51
N ASP A 439 -31.71 1.88 7.58
CA ASP A 439 -31.49 3.12 8.32
C ASP A 439 -32.07 4.31 7.53
N PRO A 440 -32.62 5.34 8.22
CA PRO A 440 -33.20 6.50 7.56
C PRO A 440 -32.15 7.29 6.77
N VAL A 441 -32.58 7.89 5.67
CA VAL A 441 -31.74 8.77 4.87
C VAL A 441 -31.32 10.00 5.67
N TYR A 442 -30.04 10.32 5.67
CA TYR A 442 -29.49 11.55 6.25
C TYR A 442 -29.40 12.66 5.23
N THR A 443 -28.84 12.38 4.06
CA THR A 443 -28.68 13.35 2.98
C THR A 443 -28.54 12.63 1.64
N ILE A 444 -29.03 13.30 0.60
CA ILE A 444 -28.92 12.88 -0.80
C ILE A 444 -28.23 14.01 -1.56
N SER A 445 -27.27 13.70 -2.41
CA SER A 445 -26.50 14.71 -3.17
C SER A 445 -26.13 14.19 -4.55
N ILE A 446 -26.20 15.08 -5.53
CA ILE A 446 -25.74 14.83 -6.91
C ILE A 446 -24.39 15.51 -7.19
N ILE A 447 -23.72 15.97 -6.14
CA ILE A 447 -22.39 16.57 -6.25
C ILE A 447 -21.36 15.44 -6.25
N PRO A 448 -20.49 15.33 -7.28
CA PRO A 448 -19.49 14.29 -7.35
C PRO A 448 -18.51 14.34 -6.20
N THR A 449 -18.03 13.17 -5.78
CA THR A 449 -17.04 13.07 -4.71
C THR A 449 -15.66 12.67 -5.22
N GLY A 450 -14.65 12.82 -4.35
CA GLY A 450 -13.26 12.45 -4.63
C GLY A 450 -13.05 10.97 -4.96
N ALA A 451 -13.91 10.09 -4.46
CA ALA A 451 -13.87 8.65 -4.69
C ALA A 451 -14.37 8.20 -6.08
N GLY A 452 -14.84 9.14 -6.92
CA GLY A 452 -15.30 8.85 -8.29
C GLY A 452 -16.81 8.64 -8.42
N ALA A 453 -17.58 8.74 -7.33
CA ALA A 453 -19.04 8.70 -7.36
C ALA A 453 -19.59 9.97 -8.00
N ALA A 454 -20.66 9.83 -8.81
CA ALA A 454 -21.35 10.97 -9.45
C ALA A 454 -22.27 11.69 -8.49
N GLY A 455 -22.84 10.98 -7.50
CA GLY A 455 -23.64 11.43 -6.40
C GLY A 455 -23.50 10.50 -5.21
N TYR A 456 -24.30 10.69 -4.19
CA TYR A 456 -24.38 9.77 -3.05
C TYR A 456 -25.68 9.92 -2.27
N THR A 457 -26.17 8.80 -1.77
CA THR A 457 -27.25 8.71 -0.79
C THR A 457 -26.69 8.14 0.51
N MET A 458 -26.71 8.93 1.58
CA MET A 458 -26.13 8.56 2.86
C MET A 458 -27.21 8.25 3.90
N PRO A 459 -27.31 7.00 4.37
CA PRO A 459 -28.15 6.67 5.52
C PRO A 459 -27.47 7.09 6.82
N LEU A 460 -28.25 7.24 7.88
CA LEU A 460 -27.78 7.52 9.22
C LEU A 460 -28.16 6.34 10.15
N PRO A 461 -27.20 5.50 10.53
CA PRO A 461 -27.47 4.42 11.46
C PRO A 461 -28.02 4.94 12.80
N ASN A 462 -29.12 4.37 13.25
CA ASN A 462 -29.72 4.73 14.54
C ASN A 462 -29.11 3.95 15.72
N ARG A 463 -28.47 2.81 15.47
CA ARG A 463 -27.92 1.89 16.47
C ARG A 463 -26.68 1.16 15.93
N ASP A 464 -25.83 0.76 16.84
CA ASP A 464 -24.79 -0.22 16.54
C ASP A 464 -25.43 -1.62 16.53
N GLU A 465 -25.47 -2.27 15.38
CA GLU A 465 -26.02 -3.61 15.25
C GLU A 465 -24.91 -4.66 15.28
N MET A 466 -25.05 -5.64 16.17
CA MET A 466 -24.10 -6.74 16.29
C MET A 466 -24.31 -7.82 15.22
N PHE A 467 -25.54 -8.01 14.74
CA PHE A 467 -25.91 -9.07 13.79
C PHE A 467 -26.71 -8.52 12.61
N ASN A 468 -26.35 -8.95 11.41
CA ASN A 468 -27.15 -8.74 10.22
C ASN A 468 -28.13 -9.90 10.04
N THR A 469 -29.43 -9.62 10.05
CA THR A 469 -30.44 -10.64 9.75
C THR A 469 -30.53 -10.90 8.25
N ARG A 470 -31.03 -12.10 7.86
CA ARG A 470 -31.30 -12.41 6.45
C ARG A 470 -32.18 -11.35 5.78
N GLY A 471 -33.23 -10.89 6.48
CA GLY A 471 -34.12 -9.84 5.96
C GLY A 471 -33.39 -8.53 5.71
N LYS A 472 -32.52 -8.08 6.65
CA LYS A 472 -31.72 -6.85 6.45
C LYS A 472 -30.74 -6.98 5.29
N MET A 473 -30.16 -8.17 5.09
CA MET A 473 -29.26 -8.41 3.96
C MET A 473 -30.00 -8.36 2.62
N LEU A 474 -31.23 -8.90 2.53
CA LEU A 474 -32.07 -8.81 1.34
C LEU A 474 -32.45 -7.35 1.05
N GLU A 475 -32.90 -6.62 2.07
CA GLU A 475 -33.23 -5.19 1.91
C GLU A 475 -32.02 -4.35 1.50
N ASN A 476 -30.81 -4.68 1.96
CA ASN A 476 -29.58 -4.05 1.48
C ASN A 476 -29.31 -4.32 -0.02
N ILE A 477 -29.62 -5.53 -0.49
CA ILE A 477 -29.54 -5.85 -1.92
C ILE A 477 -30.56 -5.02 -2.71
N GLU A 478 -31.81 -4.92 -2.20
CA GLU A 478 -32.86 -4.10 -2.82
C GLU A 478 -32.40 -2.64 -2.95
N VAL A 479 -31.86 -2.06 -1.87
CA VAL A 479 -31.30 -0.70 -1.88
C VAL A 479 -30.19 -0.55 -2.92
N CYS A 480 -29.24 -1.48 -2.97
CA CYS A 480 -28.16 -1.43 -3.98
C CYS A 480 -28.71 -1.44 -5.42
N LEU A 481 -29.82 -2.10 -5.68
CA LEU A 481 -30.43 -2.13 -7.00
C LEU A 481 -31.26 -0.87 -7.35
N GLY A 482 -31.58 -0.04 -6.35
CA GLY A 482 -32.49 1.09 -6.46
C GLY A 482 -32.13 2.12 -7.53
N GLY A 483 -30.87 2.54 -7.59
CA GLY A 483 -30.40 3.50 -8.58
C GLY A 483 -30.55 2.97 -10.02
N ARG A 484 -30.14 1.72 -10.24
CA ARG A 484 -30.28 1.05 -11.53
C ARG A 484 -31.74 0.93 -12.00
N ILE A 485 -32.62 0.59 -11.07
CA ILE A 485 -34.06 0.45 -11.35
C ILE A 485 -34.67 1.81 -11.68
N ALA A 486 -34.30 2.87 -10.98
CA ALA A 486 -34.77 4.23 -11.27
C ALA A 486 -34.32 4.71 -12.65
N GLU A 487 -33.06 4.43 -13.06
CA GLU A 487 -32.58 4.71 -14.42
C GLU A 487 -33.44 3.99 -15.47
N GLU A 488 -33.68 2.69 -15.31
CA GLU A 488 -34.46 1.87 -16.24
C GLU A 488 -35.91 2.39 -16.37
N LEU A 489 -36.55 2.72 -15.27
CA LEU A 489 -37.96 3.19 -15.28
C LEU A 489 -38.14 4.53 -15.95
N ILE A 490 -37.16 5.43 -15.88
CA ILE A 490 -37.29 6.82 -16.35
C ILE A 490 -36.69 7.01 -17.75
N PHE A 491 -35.58 6.37 -18.04
CA PHE A 491 -34.85 6.62 -19.29
C PHE A 491 -35.00 5.49 -20.32
N ASP A 492 -35.64 4.37 -19.97
CA ASP A 492 -35.68 3.13 -20.77
C ASP A 492 -34.27 2.71 -21.26
N ASP A 493 -33.26 3.09 -20.47
CA ASP A 493 -31.84 2.86 -20.72
C ASP A 493 -31.11 2.74 -19.37
N ILE A 494 -29.85 2.30 -19.44
CA ILE A 494 -29.07 1.95 -18.28
C ILE A 494 -27.62 2.41 -18.45
N THR A 495 -27.02 2.87 -17.34
CA THR A 495 -25.64 3.34 -17.37
C THR A 495 -24.67 2.43 -16.65
N THR A 496 -23.37 2.70 -16.82
CA THR A 496 -22.29 2.03 -16.07
C THR A 496 -22.18 2.56 -14.63
N GLY A 497 -22.93 3.60 -14.25
CA GLY A 497 -22.89 4.21 -12.93
C GLY A 497 -23.20 3.23 -11.80
N ALA A 498 -24.14 2.32 -12.03
CA ALA A 498 -24.56 1.30 -11.05
C ALA A 498 -23.59 0.12 -10.90
N SER A 499 -22.39 0.15 -11.50
CA SER A 499 -21.46 -1.00 -11.48
C SER A 499 -20.99 -1.38 -10.08
N GLU A 500 -20.76 -0.41 -9.21
CA GLU A 500 -20.34 -0.65 -7.82
C GLU A 500 -21.50 -1.20 -6.98
N ASP A 501 -22.70 -0.69 -7.18
CA ASP A 501 -23.91 -1.14 -6.48
C ASP A 501 -24.24 -2.60 -6.84
N ILE A 502 -24.13 -2.95 -8.12
CA ILE A 502 -24.31 -4.33 -8.59
C ILE A 502 -23.22 -5.24 -7.98
N ARG A 503 -21.97 -4.78 -7.92
CA ARG A 503 -20.87 -5.55 -7.30
C ARG A 503 -21.14 -5.78 -5.82
N ARG A 504 -21.62 -4.76 -5.09
CA ARG A 504 -21.98 -4.83 -3.68
C ARG A 504 -23.15 -5.77 -3.45
N ALA A 505 -24.23 -5.65 -4.23
CA ALA A 505 -25.38 -6.55 -4.19
C ALA A 505 -24.97 -8.01 -4.40
N THR A 506 -24.17 -8.27 -5.43
CA THR A 506 -23.64 -9.60 -5.74
C THR A 506 -22.77 -10.15 -4.60
N GLY A 507 -21.92 -9.30 -4.01
CA GLY A 507 -21.08 -9.67 -2.85
C GLY A 507 -21.91 -10.07 -1.63
N ILE A 508 -22.99 -9.32 -1.32
CA ILE A 508 -23.92 -9.65 -0.22
C ILE A 508 -24.64 -10.97 -0.50
N ALA A 509 -25.22 -11.16 -1.69
CA ALA A 509 -25.91 -12.39 -2.07
C ALA A 509 -24.97 -13.61 -2.01
N LYS A 510 -23.75 -13.46 -2.54
CA LYS A 510 -22.74 -14.52 -2.45
C LYS A 510 -22.39 -14.87 -1.01
N ALA A 511 -22.19 -13.87 -0.14
CA ALA A 511 -21.92 -14.11 1.27
C ALA A 511 -23.09 -14.80 1.99
N MET A 512 -24.33 -14.47 1.67
CA MET A 512 -25.52 -15.15 2.20
C MET A 512 -25.52 -16.64 1.86
N VAL A 513 -25.17 -17.00 0.63
CA VAL A 513 -25.16 -18.38 0.15
C VAL A 513 -23.94 -19.14 0.66
N THR A 514 -22.73 -18.56 0.53
CA THR A 514 -21.48 -19.30 0.76
C THR A 514 -20.95 -19.21 2.18
N LYS A 515 -21.20 -18.10 2.88
CA LYS A 515 -20.60 -17.82 4.19
C LYS A 515 -21.57 -18.02 5.35
N TYR A 516 -22.82 -17.59 5.17
CA TYR A 516 -23.78 -17.54 6.28
C TYR A 516 -24.82 -18.67 6.24
N GLY A 517 -24.82 -19.54 5.20
CA GLY A 517 -25.78 -20.63 5.07
C GLY A 517 -27.26 -20.16 5.07
N MET A 518 -27.53 -18.99 4.44
CA MET A 518 -28.85 -18.36 4.44
C MET A 518 -29.70 -18.74 3.23
N SER A 519 -29.23 -19.68 2.38
CA SER A 519 -29.98 -20.24 1.26
C SER A 519 -30.73 -21.50 1.70
N ALA A 520 -32.01 -21.62 1.29
CA ALA A 520 -32.79 -22.82 1.54
C ALA A 520 -32.30 -24.02 0.70
N ASN A 521 -31.89 -23.77 -0.54
CA ASN A 521 -31.48 -24.80 -1.50
C ASN A 521 -30.06 -25.33 -1.20
N MET A 522 -29.16 -24.46 -0.75
CA MET A 522 -27.78 -24.82 -0.44
C MET A 522 -27.58 -25.31 1.01
N GLY A 523 -28.58 -25.08 1.88
CA GLY A 523 -28.56 -25.48 3.28
C GLY A 523 -27.61 -24.69 4.16
N MET A 524 -27.46 -25.14 5.43
CA MET A 524 -26.58 -24.50 6.42
C MET A 524 -25.15 -25.04 6.29
N VAL A 525 -24.53 -24.79 5.15
CA VAL A 525 -23.16 -25.23 4.82
C VAL A 525 -22.34 -24.02 4.40
N THR A 526 -21.08 -23.99 4.82
CA THR A 526 -20.13 -22.98 4.39
C THR A 526 -19.38 -23.48 3.15
N TYR A 527 -19.48 -22.75 2.05
CA TYR A 527 -18.81 -23.02 0.79
C TYR A 527 -17.72 -21.97 0.56
N GLY A 528 -16.52 -22.27 0.89
CA GLY A 528 -15.37 -21.39 0.68
C GLY A 528 -14.31 -21.66 1.72
N ASP A 529 -13.07 -21.68 1.32
CA ASP A 529 -11.97 -21.58 2.28
C ASP A 529 -11.96 -20.16 2.83
N GLU A 530 -11.68 -20.00 4.13
CA GLU A 530 -11.45 -18.71 4.79
C GLU A 530 -10.26 -17.90 4.21
N GLN A 531 -9.74 -18.33 3.06
CA GLN A 531 -8.54 -17.82 2.39
C GLN A 531 -8.85 -17.16 1.03
N ASP A 532 -9.94 -16.39 0.93
CA ASP A 532 -10.19 -15.50 -0.23
C ASP A 532 -9.24 -14.29 -0.21
N GLU A 533 -7.93 -14.54 -0.15
CA GLU A 533 -6.93 -13.53 -0.43
C GLU A 533 -6.46 -13.63 -1.87
N VAL A 534 -6.87 -12.63 -2.64
CA VAL A 534 -6.36 -12.37 -3.99
C VAL A 534 -4.85 -12.10 -3.91
N PHE A 535 -4.04 -13.13 -4.13
CA PHE A 535 -2.62 -13.00 -4.39
C PHE A 535 -2.37 -13.10 -5.89
N ILE A 536 -1.95 -11.99 -6.49
CA ILE A 536 -1.44 -11.93 -7.86
C ILE A 536 -0.27 -12.93 -7.96
N GLY A 537 -0.52 -14.10 -8.55
CA GLY A 537 0.45 -15.18 -8.73
C GLY A 537 -0.01 -16.57 -8.34
N ARG A 538 -1.18 -16.73 -7.70
CA ARG A 538 -1.74 -18.03 -7.27
C ARG A 538 -2.86 -18.56 -8.18
N ASP A 539 -3.22 -17.82 -9.23
CA ASP A 539 -4.34 -18.15 -10.13
C ASP A 539 -4.15 -19.43 -10.98
N LEU A 540 -3.00 -20.09 -10.87
CA LEU A 540 -2.74 -21.32 -11.63
C LEU A 540 -3.04 -22.63 -10.87
N ALA A 541 -3.46 -22.57 -9.60
CA ALA A 541 -3.66 -23.77 -8.78
C ALA A 541 -4.75 -23.69 -7.72
N HIS A 542 -5.73 -22.80 -7.80
CA HIS A 542 -6.89 -22.84 -6.91
C HIS A 542 -7.84 -23.95 -7.32
N SER A 543 -7.74 -25.10 -6.66
CA SER A 543 -8.87 -26.02 -6.59
C SER A 543 -9.92 -25.38 -5.67
N ARG A 544 -11.05 -24.96 -6.27
CA ARG A 544 -12.23 -24.59 -5.49
C ARG A 544 -12.52 -25.76 -4.55
N GLY A 545 -12.71 -25.48 -3.25
CA GLY A 545 -12.99 -26.51 -2.24
C GLY A 545 -14.31 -27.27 -2.44
N PHE A 546 -15.00 -27.05 -3.57
CA PHE A 546 -16.28 -27.65 -3.93
C PHE A 546 -16.35 -27.97 -5.43
N SER A 547 -17.27 -28.90 -5.80
CA SER A 547 -17.44 -29.39 -7.17
C SER A 547 -17.99 -28.31 -8.12
N GLU A 548 -17.79 -28.50 -9.44
CA GLU A 548 -18.38 -27.63 -10.48
C GLU A 548 -19.92 -27.61 -10.41
N THR A 549 -20.54 -28.70 -10.01
CA THR A 549 -22.00 -28.76 -9.80
C THR A 549 -22.44 -27.86 -8.64
N THR A 550 -21.66 -27.81 -7.55
CA THR A 550 -21.91 -26.93 -6.41
C THR A 550 -21.67 -25.48 -6.80
N ALA A 551 -20.62 -25.19 -7.58
CA ALA A 551 -20.38 -23.84 -8.11
C ALA A 551 -21.56 -23.33 -8.95
N ALA A 552 -22.05 -24.15 -9.88
CA ALA A 552 -23.22 -23.82 -10.69
C ALA A 552 -24.51 -23.63 -9.86
N ALA A 553 -24.65 -24.38 -8.76
CA ALA A 553 -25.77 -24.19 -7.83
C ALA A 553 -25.66 -22.87 -7.05
N ILE A 554 -24.46 -22.51 -6.57
CA ILE A 554 -24.19 -21.21 -5.92
C ILE A 554 -24.51 -20.06 -6.87
N ASP A 555 -24.01 -20.09 -8.10
CA ASP A 555 -24.25 -19.05 -9.10
C ASP A 555 -25.73 -18.88 -9.40
N ARG A 556 -26.48 -19.98 -9.48
CA ARG A 556 -27.94 -19.96 -9.67
C ARG A 556 -28.65 -19.31 -8.50
N GLU A 557 -28.32 -19.72 -7.27
CA GLU A 557 -28.93 -19.19 -6.06
C GLU A 557 -28.65 -17.69 -5.86
N VAL A 558 -27.40 -17.25 -6.11
CA VAL A 558 -27.04 -15.83 -6.09
C VAL A 558 -27.87 -15.04 -7.08
N LYS A 559 -28.05 -15.58 -8.31
CA LYS A 559 -28.88 -14.93 -9.33
C LYS A 559 -30.34 -14.86 -8.92
N GLU A 560 -30.92 -15.94 -8.37
CA GLU A 560 -32.31 -15.98 -7.91
C GLU A 560 -32.55 -14.95 -6.80
N ILE A 561 -31.65 -14.82 -5.82
CA ILE A 561 -31.73 -13.81 -4.75
C ILE A 561 -31.75 -12.40 -5.34
N ILE A 562 -30.87 -12.11 -6.29
CA ILE A 562 -30.81 -10.78 -6.92
C ILE A 562 -32.07 -10.51 -7.73
N ASP A 563 -32.54 -11.47 -8.54
CA ASP A 563 -33.75 -11.34 -9.35
C ASP A 563 -35.01 -11.12 -8.49
N GLU A 564 -35.14 -11.84 -7.37
CA GLU A 564 -36.24 -11.59 -6.39
C GLU A 564 -36.19 -10.21 -5.78
N CYS A 565 -35.01 -9.77 -5.31
CA CYS A 565 -34.82 -8.44 -4.75
C CYS A 565 -35.10 -7.33 -5.80
N TYR A 566 -34.68 -7.56 -7.06
CA TYR A 566 -34.96 -6.64 -8.17
C TYR A 566 -36.45 -6.43 -8.38
N VAL A 567 -37.24 -7.53 -8.42
CA VAL A 567 -38.70 -7.44 -8.61
C VAL A 567 -39.36 -6.67 -7.48
N LYS A 568 -38.98 -6.92 -6.22
CA LYS A 568 -39.51 -6.22 -5.06
C LYS A 568 -39.16 -4.74 -5.05
N ALA A 569 -37.87 -4.43 -5.27
CA ALA A 569 -37.38 -3.06 -5.33
C ALA A 569 -38.06 -2.26 -6.45
N LYS A 570 -38.24 -2.88 -7.63
CA LYS A 570 -38.95 -2.27 -8.76
C LYS A 570 -40.42 -1.93 -8.42
N ALA A 571 -41.10 -2.87 -7.80
CA ALA A 571 -42.50 -2.64 -7.34
C ALA A 571 -42.56 -1.50 -6.32
N SER A 572 -41.63 -1.44 -5.36
CA SER A 572 -41.56 -0.38 -4.35
C SER A 572 -41.32 1.00 -4.98
N ILE A 573 -40.36 1.11 -5.93
CA ILE A 573 -40.07 2.39 -6.59
C ILE A 573 -41.26 2.82 -7.48
N GLN A 574 -41.88 1.89 -8.18
CA GLN A 574 -43.08 2.19 -9.00
C GLN A 574 -44.27 2.68 -8.17
N ALA A 575 -44.47 2.12 -6.97
CA ALA A 575 -45.49 2.56 -6.04
C ALA A 575 -45.27 4.01 -5.56
N HIS A 576 -44.02 4.47 -5.53
CA HIS A 576 -43.61 5.82 -5.09
C HIS A 576 -43.08 6.69 -6.25
N SER A 577 -43.61 6.52 -7.45
CA SER A 577 -43.22 7.27 -8.65
C SER A 577 -43.33 8.78 -8.49
N TYR A 578 -44.32 9.26 -7.72
CA TYR A 578 -44.45 10.66 -7.36
C TYR A 578 -43.25 11.18 -6.59
N VAL A 579 -42.79 10.44 -5.56
CA VAL A 579 -41.62 10.81 -4.76
C VAL A 579 -40.36 10.77 -5.62
N LEU A 580 -40.23 9.79 -6.51
CA LEU A 580 -39.09 9.67 -7.41
C LEU A 580 -38.92 10.92 -8.28
N GLU A 581 -39.99 11.35 -8.93
CA GLU A 581 -40.00 12.52 -9.81
C GLU A 581 -39.67 13.82 -9.04
N HIS A 582 -40.37 14.07 -7.90
CA HIS A 582 -40.19 15.29 -7.14
C HIS A 582 -38.83 15.34 -6.40
N CYS A 583 -38.34 14.19 -5.91
CA CYS A 583 -37.00 14.10 -5.32
C CYS A 583 -35.90 14.43 -6.36
N ALA A 584 -36.00 13.87 -7.57
CA ALA A 584 -35.07 14.17 -8.63
C ALA A 584 -35.10 15.65 -9.05
N GLN A 585 -36.29 16.25 -9.13
CA GLN A 585 -36.44 17.69 -9.42
C GLN A 585 -35.81 18.57 -8.34
N LEU A 586 -36.05 18.28 -7.06
CA LEU A 586 -35.43 19.00 -5.94
C LEU A 586 -33.89 18.85 -5.96
N LEU A 587 -33.39 17.68 -6.31
CA LEU A 587 -31.94 17.45 -6.45
C LEU A 587 -31.34 18.25 -7.62
N LEU A 588 -32.06 18.40 -8.72
CA LEU A 588 -31.61 19.23 -9.85
C LEU A 588 -31.59 20.73 -9.51
N GLU A 589 -32.52 21.18 -8.64
CA GLU A 589 -32.58 22.57 -8.20
C GLU A 589 -31.55 22.91 -7.11
N LYS A 590 -31.42 22.03 -6.10
CA LYS A 590 -30.62 22.30 -4.89
C LYS A 590 -29.28 21.58 -4.83
N GLU A 591 -29.03 20.63 -5.74
CA GLU A 591 -27.90 19.71 -5.79
C GLU A 591 -27.75 18.82 -4.56
N LYS A 592 -28.36 19.15 -3.43
CA LYS A 592 -28.33 18.43 -2.16
C LYS A 592 -29.59 18.68 -1.33
N ILE A 593 -30.15 17.59 -0.79
CA ILE A 593 -31.32 17.65 0.10
C ILE A 593 -31.06 16.86 1.38
N GLY A 594 -31.67 17.33 2.47
CA GLY A 594 -31.59 16.66 3.77
C GLY A 594 -32.81 15.80 4.06
N ARG A 595 -32.71 15.03 5.16
CA ARG A 595 -33.79 14.13 5.63
C ARG A 595 -35.16 14.77 5.66
N THR A 596 -35.29 15.94 6.29
CA THR A 596 -36.59 16.60 6.50
C THR A 596 -37.28 17.01 5.19
N GLU A 597 -36.49 17.42 4.19
CA GLU A 597 -37.03 17.79 2.87
C GLU A 597 -37.47 16.55 2.10
N PHE A 598 -36.68 15.45 2.22
CA PHE A 598 -37.01 14.20 1.58
C PHE A 598 -38.26 13.54 2.18
N GLU A 599 -38.38 13.48 3.51
CA GLU A 599 -39.55 12.89 4.19
C GLU A 599 -40.84 13.64 3.88
N LYS A 600 -40.82 14.96 3.68
CA LYS A 600 -41.96 15.75 3.27
C LYS A 600 -42.59 15.30 1.95
N LEU A 601 -41.79 14.77 1.02
CA LEU A 601 -42.31 14.29 -0.26
C LEU A 601 -43.29 13.12 -0.09
N PHE A 602 -43.07 12.26 0.90
CA PHE A 602 -43.98 11.16 1.22
C PHE A 602 -45.29 11.66 1.89
N GLU A 603 -45.21 12.75 2.64
CA GLU A 603 -46.39 13.39 3.20
C GLU A 603 -47.25 14.06 2.09
N GLU A 604 -46.59 14.69 1.12
CA GLU A 604 -47.23 15.29 -0.05
C GLU A 604 -47.84 14.23 -0.96
N GLU A 605 -47.17 13.10 -1.20
CA GLU A 605 -47.74 11.96 -1.94
C GLU A 605 -49.02 11.44 -1.29
N LYS A 606 -49.03 11.24 0.04
CA LYS A 606 -50.22 10.80 0.80
C LYS A 606 -51.37 11.80 0.66
N ASN A 607 -51.07 13.09 0.73
CA ASN A 607 -52.08 14.15 0.60
C ASN A 607 -52.63 14.25 -0.83
N ALA A 608 -51.78 14.06 -1.84
CA ALA A 608 -52.21 14.02 -3.24
C ALA A 608 -53.12 12.82 -3.53
N ALA A 609 -52.75 11.63 -3.02
CA ALA A 609 -53.59 10.45 -3.12
C ALA A 609 -54.96 10.60 -2.41
N ALA A 610 -54.97 11.21 -1.23
CA ALA A 610 -56.20 11.51 -0.50
C ALA A 610 -57.11 12.51 -1.24
N SER A 611 -56.50 13.53 -1.88
CA SER A 611 -57.24 14.55 -2.65
C SER A 611 -57.77 13.99 -3.97
N GLY A 612 -57.04 13.10 -4.65
CA GLY A 612 -57.48 12.43 -5.89
C GLY A 612 -58.66 11.47 -5.67
N GLY A 613 -58.70 10.81 -4.51
CA GLY A 613 -59.81 9.93 -4.12
C GLY A 613 -61.14 10.67 -3.89
N ILE A 614 -61.08 11.97 -3.53
CA ILE A 614 -62.28 12.81 -3.33
C ILE A 614 -62.88 13.23 -4.69
N VAL A 615 -62.07 13.39 -5.73
CA VAL A 615 -62.56 13.80 -7.07
C VAL A 615 -63.23 12.64 -7.80
N GLN A 616 -62.76 11.40 -7.67
CA GLN A 616 -63.42 10.23 -8.27
C GLN A 616 -64.79 9.90 -7.62
N ASN A 617 -64.95 10.11 -6.32
CA ASN A 617 -66.23 9.89 -5.64
C ASN A 617 -67.30 11.00 -5.90
N SER A 618 -66.91 12.13 -6.52
CA SER A 618 -67.85 13.19 -6.88
C SER A 618 -68.39 13.09 -8.32
N GLU A 619 -67.71 12.30 -9.21
CA GLU A 619 -68.17 12.03 -10.58
C GLU A 619 -69.13 10.83 -10.68
N GLU A 620 -69.11 9.88 -9.75
CA GLU A 620 -70.07 8.77 -9.71
C GLU A 620 -71.41 9.13 -9.07
N LYS A 621 -71.64 10.38 -8.60
CA LYS A 621 -72.88 10.84 -8.02
C LYS A 621 -73.57 11.95 -8.82
N LYS A 622 -73.27 12.08 -10.09
CA LYS A 622 -74.07 12.88 -11.04
C LYS A 622 -74.49 11.96 -12.21
#